data_d12cfa1876b52479f04061466e252c33
#
_entry.id   d12cfa1876b52479f04061466e252c33
#
_cell.length_a   1.000
_cell.length_b   1.000
_cell.length_c   1.000
_cell.angle_alpha   90.00
_cell.angle_beta   90.00
_cell.angle_gamma   90.00
#
_symmetry.space_group_name_H-M   'P 1'
#
loop_
_entity.id
_entity.type
_entity.pdbx_description
1 polymer ?
#
loop_
_entity_poly.entity_id
_entity_poly.type
_entity_poly.pdbx_seq_one_letter_code
_entity_poly.pdbx_strand_id
1 'polypeptide(L)' 'MSKLPLVDAITIEKLLFLIGFIKKRQKGSHVFYRHPDGRTTTLPHHKGRMLSRPLIRDILKDVDITVDEYTKYLEKL' A
#
# COMPACT_ATOMS: atom_id res chain seq x y z
N MET A 1 -8.93 -19.81 -4.48
CA MET A 1 -9.02 -18.51 -3.81
C MET A 1 -7.66 -17.86 -3.73
N SER A 2 -7.61 -16.60 -4.07
CA SER A 2 -6.36 -15.84 -4.01
C SER A 2 -5.95 -15.63 -2.56
N LYS A 3 -4.72 -15.98 -2.24
CA LYS A 3 -4.15 -15.61 -0.95
C LYS A 3 -3.69 -14.16 -1.01
N LEU A 4 -3.93 -13.43 0.06
CA LEU A 4 -3.45 -12.06 0.19
C LEU A 4 -2.04 -12.10 0.79
N PRO A 5 -0.98 -11.83 0.02
CA PRO A 5 0.37 -11.79 0.60
C PRO A 5 0.49 -10.69 1.65
N LEU A 6 1.09 -11.01 2.78
CA LEU A 6 1.36 -10.03 3.82
C LEU A 6 2.77 -9.50 3.63
N VAL A 7 2.90 -8.18 3.67
CA VAL A 7 4.17 -7.49 3.47
C VAL A 7 4.29 -6.35 4.48
N ASP A 8 5.46 -5.73 4.53
CA ASP A 8 5.70 -4.58 5.39
C ASP A 8 5.33 -3.27 4.70
N ALA A 9 5.39 -2.17 5.45
CA ALA A 9 5.01 -0.86 4.94
C ALA A 9 5.92 -0.40 3.81
N ILE A 10 7.21 -0.68 3.88
CA ILE A 10 8.15 -0.26 2.84
C ILE A 10 7.81 -0.92 1.50
N THR A 11 7.41 -2.19 1.54
CA THR A 11 7.02 -2.91 0.33
C THR A 11 5.74 -2.31 -0.27
N ILE A 12 4.74 -1.99 0.57
CA ILE A 12 3.52 -1.33 0.08
C ILE A 12 3.85 0.06 -0.48
N GLU A 13 4.74 0.81 0.17
CA GLU A 13 5.15 2.12 -0.34
C GLU A 13 5.76 2.01 -1.73
N LYS A 14 6.62 1.03 -1.96
CA LYS A 14 7.19 0.80 -3.29
C LYS A 14 6.11 0.51 -4.32
N LEU A 15 5.13 -0.28 -3.93
CA LEU A 15 3.99 -0.58 -4.80
C LEU A 15 3.19 0.68 -5.10
N LEU A 16 2.92 1.51 -4.10
CA LEU A 16 2.19 2.76 -4.30
C LEU A 16 2.92 3.67 -5.28
N PHE A 17 4.24 3.79 -5.15
CA PHE A 17 5.04 4.58 -6.09
C PHE A 17 4.97 3.98 -7.49
N LEU A 18 5.01 2.67 -7.60
CA LEU A 18 4.95 1.98 -8.90
C LEU A 18 3.66 2.32 -9.64
N ILE A 19 2.54 2.42 -8.94
CA ILE A 19 1.24 2.71 -9.55
C ILE A 19 0.91 4.21 -9.60
N GLY A 20 1.86 5.07 -9.23
CA GLY A 20 1.75 6.51 -9.45
C GLY A 20 1.35 7.35 -8.24
N PHE A 21 1.29 6.76 -7.05
CA PHE A 21 1.03 7.54 -5.84
C PHE A 21 2.26 8.35 -5.46
N ILE A 22 2.01 9.48 -4.80
CA ILE A 22 3.04 10.41 -4.34
C ILE A 22 2.91 10.54 -2.84
N LYS A 23 4.04 10.48 -2.15
CA LYS A 23 4.09 10.73 -0.70
C LYS A 23 3.88 12.23 -0.45
N LYS A 24 2.83 12.58 0.29
CA LYS A 24 2.45 13.98 0.51
C LYS A 24 2.89 14.51 1.86
N ARG A 25 2.77 13.72 2.92
CA ARG A 25 3.13 14.15 4.26
C ARG A 25 3.26 12.96 5.19
N GLN A 26 3.91 13.18 6.32
CA GLN A 26 4.07 12.17 7.36
C GLN A 26 3.79 12.81 8.71
N LYS A 27 3.01 12.12 9.54
CA LYS A 27 2.76 12.51 10.92
C LYS A 27 3.04 11.29 11.79
N GLY A 28 4.13 11.35 12.57
CA GLY A 28 4.58 10.19 13.32
C GLY A 28 4.89 9.04 12.39
N SER A 29 4.30 7.87 12.64
CA SER A 29 4.47 6.70 11.81
C SER A 29 3.49 6.65 10.64
N HIS A 30 2.51 7.57 10.59
CA HIS A 30 1.48 7.58 9.53
C HIS A 30 1.94 8.42 8.35
N VAL A 31 2.03 7.80 7.18
CA VAL A 31 2.41 8.48 5.94
C VAL A 31 1.20 8.55 5.03
N PHE A 32 0.95 9.74 4.50
CA PHE A 32 -0.19 10.01 3.62
C PHE A 32 0.27 10.07 2.17
N TYR A 33 -0.43 9.34 1.30
CA TYR A 33 -0.13 9.26 -0.13
C TYR A 33 -1.33 9.70 -0.95
N ARG A 34 -1.07 10.30 -2.09
CA ARG A 34 -2.11 10.72 -3.02
C ARG A 34 -1.70 10.43 -4.45
N HIS A 35 -2.67 9.97 -5.24
CA HIS A 35 -2.50 9.79 -6.67
C HIS A 35 -3.03 11.04 -7.39
N PRO A 36 -2.46 11.42 -8.55
CA PRO A 36 -2.97 12.57 -9.32
C PRO A 36 -4.45 12.47 -9.69
N ASP A 37 -5.01 11.26 -9.77
CA ASP A 37 -6.44 11.07 -10.05
C ASP A 37 -7.35 11.31 -8.84
N GLY A 38 -6.77 11.61 -7.67
CA GLY A 38 -7.53 11.92 -6.45
C GLY A 38 -7.62 10.82 -5.42
N ARG A 39 -7.19 9.58 -5.74
CA ARG A 39 -7.18 8.50 -4.76
C ARG A 39 -6.16 8.81 -3.67
N THR A 40 -6.48 8.44 -2.43
CA THR A 40 -5.60 8.66 -1.28
C THR A 40 -5.57 7.42 -0.40
N THR A 41 -4.48 7.25 0.32
CA THR A 41 -4.37 6.22 1.34
C THR A 41 -3.38 6.65 2.41
N THR A 42 -3.51 6.07 3.60
CA THR A 42 -2.59 6.29 4.71
C THR A 42 -1.95 4.95 5.06
N LEU A 43 -0.65 4.98 5.29
CA LEU A 43 0.14 3.77 5.53
C LEU A 43 0.93 3.95 6.84
N PRO A 44 0.68 3.11 7.86
CA PRO A 44 1.48 3.16 9.08
C PRO A 44 2.81 2.46 8.85
N HIS A 45 3.90 3.14 9.16
CA HIS A 45 5.25 2.59 9.04
C HIS A 45 5.76 2.17 10.41
N HIS A 46 5.80 0.86 10.65
CA HIS A 46 6.37 0.29 11.86
C HIS A 46 7.51 -0.64 11.45
N LYS A 47 8.72 -0.19 11.66
CA LYS A 47 9.92 -0.91 11.24
C LYS A 47 9.92 -2.34 11.76
N GLY A 48 10.20 -3.28 10.88
CA GLY A 48 10.31 -4.69 11.23
C GLY A 48 8.98 -5.41 11.41
N ARG A 49 7.85 -4.77 11.12
CA ARG A 49 6.53 -5.38 11.25
C ARG A 49 5.84 -5.56 9.92
N MET A 50 5.20 -6.70 9.76
CA MET A 50 4.29 -6.92 8.64
C MET A 50 2.97 -6.20 8.90
N LEU A 51 2.35 -5.70 7.82
CA LEU A 51 1.02 -5.13 7.91
C LEU A 51 0.00 -6.26 8.10
N SER A 52 -1.06 -5.98 8.86
CA SER A 52 -2.11 -6.97 9.08
C SER A 52 -2.92 -7.17 7.79
N ARG A 53 -3.56 -8.32 7.69
CA ARG A 53 -4.42 -8.63 6.53
C ARG A 53 -5.55 -7.60 6.37
N PRO A 54 -6.31 -7.25 7.42
CA PRO A 54 -7.36 -6.24 7.27
C PRO A 54 -6.83 -4.89 6.79
N LEU A 55 -5.66 -4.48 7.29
CA LEU A 55 -5.07 -3.21 6.90
C LEU A 55 -4.69 -3.22 5.42
N ILE A 56 -4.06 -4.30 4.94
CA ILE A 56 -3.72 -4.42 3.52
C ILE A 56 -4.99 -4.37 2.67
N ARG A 57 -6.06 -5.06 3.08
CA ARG A 57 -7.34 -5.02 2.36
C ARG A 57 -7.89 -3.60 2.29
N ASP A 58 -7.82 -2.84 3.38
CA ASP A 58 -8.28 -1.45 3.41
C ASP A 58 -7.47 -0.58 2.46
N ILE A 59 -6.15 -0.78 2.42
CA ILE A 59 -5.27 -0.05 1.51
C ILE A 59 -5.62 -0.37 0.06
N LEU A 60 -5.81 -1.65 -0.27
CA LEU A 60 -6.17 -2.05 -1.64
C LEU A 60 -7.50 -1.42 -2.06
N LYS A 61 -8.46 -1.33 -1.12
CA LYS A 61 -9.73 -0.67 -1.38
C LYS A 61 -9.55 0.82 -1.64
N ASP A 62 -8.74 1.49 -0.82
CA ASP A 62 -8.44 2.91 -0.99
C ASP A 62 -7.81 3.20 -2.35
N VAL A 63 -6.88 2.35 -2.79
CA VAL A 63 -6.15 2.58 -4.03
C VAL A 63 -6.83 1.92 -5.24
N ASP A 64 -7.95 1.25 -5.00
CA ASP A 64 -8.80 0.67 -6.04
C ASP A 64 -8.07 -0.33 -6.94
N ILE A 65 -7.38 -1.28 -6.30
CA ILE A 65 -6.78 -2.40 -7.03
C ILE A 65 -7.25 -3.73 -6.43
N THR A 66 -7.28 -4.75 -7.26
CA THR A 66 -7.70 -6.09 -6.85
C THR A 66 -6.53 -6.83 -6.19
N VAL A 67 -6.85 -7.94 -5.50
CA VAL A 67 -5.82 -8.81 -4.94
C VAL A 67 -4.92 -9.36 -6.04
N ASP A 68 -5.47 -9.70 -7.19
CA ASP A 68 -4.69 -10.22 -8.32
C ASP A 68 -3.72 -9.14 -8.84
N GLU A 69 -4.19 -7.90 -8.98
CA GLU A 69 -3.33 -6.78 -9.38
C GLU A 69 -2.22 -6.55 -8.36
N TYR A 70 -2.57 -6.56 -7.08
CA TYR A 70 -1.62 -6.42 -5.98
C TYR A 70 -0.52 -7.49 -6.08
N THR A 71 -0.90 -8.74 -6.26
CA THR A 71 0.05 -9.84 -6.38
C THR A 71 0.99 -9.64 -7.57
N LYS A 72 0.45 -9.22 -8.71
CA LYS A 72 1.25 -8.94 -9.91
C LYS A 72 2.22 -7.78 -9.70
N TYR A 73 1.78 -6.72 -9.03
CA TYR A 73 2.68 -5.60 -8.74
C TYR A 73 3.80 -6.00 -7.79
N LEU A 74 3.52 -6.85 -6.81
CA LEU A 74 4.57 -7.33 -5.91
C LEU A 74 5.67 -8.07 -6.66
N GLU A 75 5.31 -8.81 -7.71
CA GLU A 75 6.28 -9.54 -8.53
C GLU A 75 7.23 -8.60 -9.29
N LYS A 76 6.86 -7.35 -9.48
CA LYS A 76 7.66 -6.36 -10.20
C LYS A 76 8.57 -5.55 -9.30
N LEU A 77 8.50 -5.73 -8.01
CA LEU A 77 9.30 -4.98 -7.05
C LEU A 77 10.68 -5.57 -6.83
#